data_9701522239078b97b0e590d992970497
#
_entry.id   9701522239078b97b0e590d992970497
#
_cell.length_a   1.000
_cell.length_b   1.000
_cell.length_c   1.000
_cell.angle_alpha   90.00
_cell.angle_beta   90.00
_cell.angle_gamma   90.00
#
_symmetry.space_group_name_H-M   'P 1'
#
loop_
_entity.id
_entity.type
_entity.pdbx_description
1 polymer ?
#
loop_
_entity_poly.entity_id
_entity_poly.type
_entity_poly.pdbx_seq_one_letter_code
_entity_poly.pdbx_strand_id
1 'polypeptide(L)'
;MKAGLFLLLLLSCTGAAQQSFDLPVRVVYGAQTVQLDTPLCSGGDSLALHSLRLYLGHFVFVKNGRTFPAGPDDYFLLDLEEPESMLLHFAMPAGGGFDSLRFELGVDSLTNSGGVRGGALDPTRGMYWTWQSGYINVKLEGFCARSTARNHEFQFHLGGYLAPNPSVQTVQLALPAGGQTVLQLDLEPFFRQIDWAAKSHIMSPSAEAAKLSAALAQNFRWYAE
;
A
#
# COMPACT_ATOMS: atom_id res chain seq x y z
N MET A 1 -55.15 38.47 -24.13
CA MET A 1 -54.27 37.30 -24.19
C MET A 1 -52.84 37.76 -23.92
N LYS A 2 -52.32 37.45 -22.71
CA LYS A 2 -50.94 37.82 -22.34
C LYS A 2 -50.08 36.54 -22.45
N ALA A 3 -49.18 36.49 -23.39
CA ALA A 3 -48.22 35.40 -23.54
C ALA A 3 -47.11 35.58 -22.52
N GLY A 4 -47.00 34.68 -21.57
CA GLY A 4 -45.87 34.64 -20.62
C GLY A 4 -44.66 33.93 -21.24
N LEU A 5 -43.58 34.67 -21.38
CA LEU A 5 -42.28 34.14 -21.82
C LEU A 5 -41.62 33.38 -20.68
N PHE A 6 -41.53 32.06 -20.78
CA PHE A 6 -40.83 31.19 -19.81
C PHE A 6 -39.36 31.13 -20.22
N LEU A 7 -38.50 31.85 -19.47
CA LEU A 7 -37.07 31.82 -19.64
C LEU A 7 -36.49 30.56 -18.97
N LEU A 8 -36.09 29.56 -19.78
CA LEU A 8 -35.44 28.33 -19.32
C LEU A 8 -33.96 28.66 -19.03
N LEU A 9 -33.58 28.81 -17.77
CA LEU A 9 -32.22 28.88 -17.34
C LEU A 9 -31.57 27.49 -17.42
N LEU A 10 -30.79 27.26 -18.46
CA LEU A 10 -29.87 26.11 -18.56
C LEU A 10 -28.71 26.33 -17.61
N LEU A 11 -28.75 25.71 -16.43
CA LEU A 11 -27.55 25.55 -15.59
C LEU A 11 -26.60 24.59 -16.29
N SER A 12 -25.59 25.13 -16.95
CA SER A 12 -24.43 24.36 -17.40
C SER A 12 -23.60 23.97 -16.19
N CYS A 13 -23.78 22.75 -15.68
CA CYS A 13 -22.81 22.13 -14.78
C CYS A 13 -21.49 21.94 -15.57
N THR A 14 -20.56 22.86 -15.41
CA THR A 14 -19.15 22.64 -15.79
C THR A 14 -18.57 21.66 -14.80
N GLY A 15 -18.70 20.35 -15.07
CA GLY A 15 -17.94 19.33 -14.37
C GLY A 15 -16.46 19.65 -14.57
N ALA A 16 -15.74 19.97 -13.49
CA ALA A 16 -14.29 20.08 -13.55
C ALA A 16 -13.75 18.75 -14.07
N ALA A 17 -13.02 18.76 -15.17
CA ALA A 17 -12.41 17.56 -15.73
C ALA A 17 -11.48 16.97 -14.68
N GLN A 18 -11.80 15.76 -14.24
CA GLN A 18 -10.98 15.02 -13.31
C GLN A 18 -9.77 14.51 -14.09
N GLN A 19 -8.57 14.88 -13.67
CA GLN A 19 -7.34 14.48 -14.32
C GLN A 19 -6.92 13.10 -13.81
N SER A 20 -6.62 12.17 -14.72
CA SER A 20 -6.04 10.88 -14.31
C SER A 20 -4.62 11.09 -13.77
N PHE A 21 -4.27 10.35 -12.76
CA PHE A 21 -2.94 10.33 -12.16
C PHE A 21 -2.47 8.88 -12.06
N ASP A 22 -1.34 8.61 -12.70
CA ASP A 22 -0.68 7.31 -12.68
C ASP A 22 0.50 7.38 -11.73
N LEU A 23 0.50 6.51 -10.72
CA LEU A 23 1.57 6.41 -9.74
C LEU A 23 2.26 5.05 -9.87
N PRO A 24 3.42 5.01 -10.53
CA PRO A 24 4.26 3.81 -10.51
C PRO A 24 4.77 3.53 -9.10
N VAL A 25 4.78 2.24 -8.73
CA VAL A 25 5.38 1.77 -7.49
C VAL A 25 6.60 0.93 -7.81
N ARG A 26 7.67 1.14 -7.06
CA ARG A 26 8.91 0.40 -7.19
C ARG A 26 9.27 -0.21 -5.84
N VAL A 27 9.59 -1.49 -5.82
CA VAL A 27 10.12 -2.17 -4.63
C VAL A 27 11.62 -2.40 -4.83
N VAL A 28 12.39 -1.99 -3.83
CA VAL A 28 13.85 -2.13 -3.86
C VAL A 28 14.36 -2.76 -2.56
N TYR A 29 15.58 -3.26 -2.63
CA TYR A 29 16.40 -3.66 -1.49
C TYR A 29 17.71 -2.86 -1.59
N GLY A 30 17.79 -1.74 -0.90
CA GLY A 30 18.84 -0.76 -1.10
C GLY A 30 18.84 -0.19 -2.53
N ALA A 31 19.91 -0.47 -3.28
CA ALA A 31 20.01 -0.03 -4.68
C ALA A 31 19.43 -1.05 -5.69
N GLN A 32 19.17 -2.28 -5.27
CA GLN A 32 18.73 -3.37 -6.14
C GLN A 32 17.19 -3.36 -6.27
N THR A 33 16.66 -3.38 -7.48
CA THR A 33 15.22 -3.64 -7.70
C THR A 33 14.91 -5.07 -7.31
N VAL A 34 13.87 -5.26 -6.51
CA VAL A 34 13.42 -6.58 -6.06
C VAL A 34 12.78 -7.32 -7.23
N GLN A 35 13.23 -8.56 -7.42
CA GLN A 35 12.60 -9.55 -8.29
C GLN A 35 12.43 -10.82 -7.47
N LEU A 36 11.30 -11.51 -7.64
CA LEU A 36 11.03 -12.76 -6.93
C LEU A 36 12.08 -13.81 -7.29
N ASP A 37 12.40 -14.66 -6.33
CA ASP A 37 13.37 -15.75 -6.42
C ASP A 37 14.79 -15.33 -6.80
N THR A 38 15.08 -14.02 -6.73
CA THR A 38 16.40 -13.48 -7.03
C THR A 38 17.11 -13.09 -5.72
N PRO A 39 18.38 -13.48 -5.53
CA PRO A 39 19.12 -13.12 -4.34
C PRO A 39 19.24 -11.61 -4.16
N LEU A 40 18.86 -11.15 -2.98
CA LEU A 40 19.04 -9.79 -2.50
C LEU A 40 20.23 -9.78 -1.56
N CYS A 41 21.29 -9.09 -1.94
CA CYS A 41 22.54 -9.10 -1.20
C CYS A 41 22.83 -7.74 -0.57
N SER A 42 22.96 -7.71 0.74
CA SER A 42 23.51 -6.57 1.46
C SER A 42 24.31 -7.10 2.67
N GLY A 43 25.56 -6.73 2.76
CA GLY A 43 26.37 -7.05 3.94
C GLY A 43 26.68 -8.52 4.17
N GLY A 44 26.63 -9.38 3.15
CA GLY A 44 26.95 -10.82 3.24
C GLY A 44 25.75 -11.72 3.55
N ASP A 45 24.55 -11.17 3.70
CA ASP A 45 23.33 -11.96 3.90
C ASP A 45 22.76 -12.41 2.55
N SER A 46 22.31 -13.66 2.47
CA SER A 46 21.51 -14.17 1.36
C SER A 46 20.04 -14.15 1.77
N LEU A 47 19.26 -13.34 1.06
CA LEU A 47 17.81 -13.22 1.21
C LEU A 47 17.16 -13.30 -0.17
N ALA A 48 16.04 -13.98 -0.30
CA ALA A 48 15.24 -13.98 -1.51
C ALA A 48 13.74 -13.95 -1.13
N LEU A 49 12.96 -13.22 -1.90
CA LEU A 49 11.51 -13.19 -1.77
C LEU A 49 10.87 -14.17 -2.75
N HIS A 50 9.97 -15.00 -2.26
CA HIS A 50 9.11 -15.86 -3.08
C HIS A 50 7.76 -15.18 -3.34
N SER A 51 7.30 -14.32 -2.41
CA SER A 51 6.07 -13.56 -2.56
C SER A 51 6.18 -12.22 -1.83
N LEU A 52 5.66 -11.18 -2.48
CA LEU A 52 5.38 -9.90 -1.85
C LEU A 52 4.03 -9.42 -2.34
N ARG A 53 3.09 -9.29 -1.41
CA ARG A 53 1.77 -8.69 -1.61
C ARG A 53 1.47 -7.71 -0.50
N LEU A 54 0.88 -6.58 -0.83
CA LEU A 54 0.45 -5.61 0.18
C LEU A 54 -0.70 -4.76 -0.33
N TYR A 55 -1.56 -4.33 0.59
CA TYR A 55 -2.61 -3.38 0.31
C TYR A 55 -2.15 -1.96 0.54
N LEU A 56 -2.44 -1.09 -0.42
CA LEU A 56 -2.43 0.36 -0.24
C LEU A 56 -3.85 0.89 -0.48
N GLY A 57 -4.29 1.81 0.35
CA GLY A 57 -5.65 2.35 0.23
C GLY A 57 -5.79 3.77 0.76
N HIS A 58 -7.00 4.31 0.66
CA HIS A 58 -7.38 5.61 1.20
C HIS A 58 -6.44 6.75 0.80
N PHE A 59 -6.11 6.80 -0.50
CA PHE A 59 -5.24 7.84 -1.03
C PHE A 59 -5.93 9.20 -0.97
N VAL A 60 -5.26 10.16 -0.35
CA VAL A 60 -5.70 11.55 -0.29
C VAL A 60 -4.54 12.49 -0.59
N PHE A 61 -4.78 13.48 -1.43
CA PHE A 61 -3.90 14.63 -1.60
C PHE A 61 -4.13 15.63 -0.48
N VAL A 62 -3.08 16.26 0.02
CA VAL A 62 -3.16 17.28 1.06
C VAL A 62 -2.67 18.60 0.50
N LYS A 63 -3.40 19.70 0.79
CA LYS A 63 -3.03 21.07 0.42
C LYS A 63 -3.46 22.01 1.53
N ASN A 64 -2.51 22.75 2.10
CA ASN A 64 -2.76 23.68 3.20
C ASN A 64 -3.59 23.06 4.34
N GLY A 65 -3.25 21.81 4.72
CA GLY A 65 -3.94 21.05 5.77
C GLY A 65 -5.31 20.48 5.40
N ARG A 66 -5.82 20.75 4.20
CA ARG A 66 -7.07 20.16 3.69
C ARG A 66 -6.79 18.88 2.90
N THR A 67 -7.69 17.92 2.99
CA THR A 67 -7.59 16.63 2.30
C THR A 67 -8.54 16.55 1.12
N PHE A 68 -8.07 15.96 0.04
CA PHE A 68 -8.78 15.78 -1.22
C PHE A 68 -8.65 14.30 -1.61
N PRO A 69 -9.74 13.50 -1.57
CA PRO A 69 -9.68 12.09 -1.96
C PRO A 69 -9.18 11.90 -3.39
N ALA A 70 -8.37 10.90 -3.61
CA ALA A 70 -7.82 10.54 -4.92
C ALA A 70 -8.74 9.60 -5.72
N GLY A 71 -10.04 9.79 -5.62
CA GLY A 71 -11.04 8.94 -6.29
C GLY A 71 -12.00 8.26 -5.31
N PRO A 72 -12.94 7.46 -5.82
CA PRO A 72 -14.07 6.98 -5.04
C PRO A 72 -13.75 5.88 -4.07
N ASP A 73 -12.65 5.29 -4.07
CA ASP A 73 -12.34 4.28 -3.11
C ASP A 73 -11.09 3.66 -3.37
N ASP A 74 -10.28 3.30 -2.74
CA ASP A 74 -10.18 1.92 -2.78
C ASP A 74 -8.82 1.45 -2.48
N TYR A 75 -8.73 0.24 -2.38
CA TYR A 75 -7.56 -0.53 -2.13
C TYR A 75 -6.94 -0.96 -3.46
N PHE A 76 -5.63 -0.84 -3.51
CA PHE A 76 -4.81 -1.46 -4.53
C PHE A 76 -4.09 -2.63 -3.88
N LEU A 77 -4.14 -3.80 -4.49
CA LEU A 77 -3.29 -4.91 -4.13
C LEU A 77 -2.05 -4.86 -5.00
N LEU A 78 -0.93 -4.49 -4.41
CA LEU A 78 0.38 -4.65 -5.05
C LEU A 78 0.82 -6.11 -4.91
N ASP A 79 1.16 -6.73 -6.03
CA ASP A 79 1.61 -8.11 -6.10
C ASP A 79 2.81 -8.20 -7.06
N LEU A 80 3.97 -8.58 -6.59
CA LEU A 80 5.15 -8.70 -7.45
C LEU A 80 5.03 -9.82 -8.50
N GLU A 81 4.07 -10.74 -8.36
CA GLU A 81 3.75 -11.72 -9.41
C GLU A 81 2.93 -11.10 -10.54
N GLU A 82 2.27 -9.95 -10.31
CA GLU A 82 1.43 -9.23 -11.26
C GLU A 82 2.03 -7.84 -11.54
N PRO A 83 2.98 -7.68 -12.48
CA PRO A 83 3.69 -6.41 -12.71
C PRO A 83 2.78 -5.21 -12.97
N GLU A 84 1.62 -5.42 -13.58
CA GLU A 84 0.61 -4.40 -13.82
C GLU A 84 0.03 -3.82 -12.53
N SER A 85 0.05 -4.57 -11.42
CA SER A 85 -0.39 -4.09 -10.12
C SER A 85 0.52 -2.99 -9.55
N MET A 86 1.72 -2.86 -10.09
CA MET A 86 2.70 -1.87 -9.67
C MET A 86 2.47 -0.48 -10.30
N LEU A 87 1.40 -0.29 -11.05
CA LEU A 87 0.96 1.01 -11.56
C LEU A 87 -0.43 1.34 -11.01
N LEU A 88 -0.49 2.30 -10.09
CA LEU A 88 -1.74 2.71 -9.48
C LEU A 88 -2.41 3.81 -10.32
N HIS A 89 -3.67 3.61 -10.65
CA HIS A 89 -4.46 4.55 -11.43
C HIS A 89 -5.54 5.18 -10.55
N PHE A 90 -5.51 6.49 -10.40
CA PHE A 90 -6.56 7.20 -9.70
C PHE A 90 -6.80 8.60 -10.26
N ALA A 91 -7.89 9.19 -9.85
CA ALA A 91 -8.28 10.50 -10.27
C ALA A 91 -7.65 11.56 -9.36
N MET A 92 -6.91 12.49 -9.93
CA MET A 92 -6.39 13.63 -9.20
C MET A 92 -7.49 14.68 -9.04
N PRO A 93 -7.72 15.21 -7.84
CA PRO A 93 -8.63 16.34 -7.64
C PRO A 93 -8.18 17.56 -8.44
N ALA A 94 -9.15 18.32 -8.94
CA ALA A 94 -8.87 19.56 -9.67
C ALA A 94 -8.14 20.58 -8.79
N GLY A 95 -7.25 21.37 -9.39
CA GLY A 95 -6.60 22.52 -8.75
C GLY A 95 -5.11 22.36 -8.46
N GLY A 96 -4.53 21.18 -8.53
CA GLY A 96 -3.08 20.95 -8.43
C GLY A 96 -2.37 21.59 -7.24
N GLY A 97 -1.05 21.57 -7.23
CA GLY A 97 -0.23 22.23 -6.20
C GLY A 97 -0.49 21.66 -4.80
N PHE A 98 -0.58 20.33 -4.69
CA PHE A 98 -0.71 19.63 -3.43
C PHE A 98 0.64 19.55 -2.71
N ASP A 99 0.60 19.58 -1.38
CA ASP A 99 1.79 19.60 -0.51
C ASP A 99 2.31 18.17 -0.27
N SER A 100 1.37 17.21 -0.13
CA SER A 100 1.70 15.82 0.17
C SER A 100 0.63 14.85 -0.35
N LEU A 101 1.03 13.58 -0.48
CA LEU A 101 0.17 12.43 -0.66
C LEU A 101 0.14 11.63 0.65
N ARG A 102 -1.05 11.25 1.10
CA ARG A 102 -1.26 10.37 2.24
C ARG A 102 -2.03 9.14 1.80
N PHE A 103 -1.66 7.99 2.31
CA PHE A 103 -2.33 6.72 2.06
C PHE A 103 -2.18 5.79 3.28
N GLU A 104 -2.88 4.68 3.27
CA GLU A 104 -2.77 3.64 4.28
C GLU A 104 -2.09 2.39 3.71
N LEU A 105 -1.16 1.83 4.47
CA LEU A 105 -0.63 0.48 4.28
C LEU A 105 -1.54 -0.48 5.05
N GLY A 106 -2.30 -1.28 4.32
CA GLY A 106 -3.25 -2.25 4.87
C GLY A 106 -4.72 -1.88 4.66
N VAL A 107 -5.61 -2.67 5.23
CA VAL A 107 -7.07 -2.54 5.14
C VAL A 107 -7.61 -2.06 6.47
N ASP A 108 -8.32 -0.94 6.48
CA ASP A 108 -8.85 -0.30 7.69
C ASP A 108 -9.88 -1.16 8.44
N SER A 109 -10.16 -0.77 9.68
CA SER A 109 -11.04 -1.52 10.57
C SER A 109 -12.50 -1.55 10.10
N LEU A 110 -12.98 -0.47 9.47
CA LEU A 110 -14.36 -0.41 8.97
C LEU A 110 -14.55 -1.37 7.80
N THR A 111 -13.59 -1.40 6.87
CA THR A 111 -13.59 -2.32 5.74
C THR A 111 -13.45 -3.77 6.20
N ASN A 112 -12.54 -4.05 7.15
CA ASN A 112 -12.40 -5.39 7.73
C ASN A 112 -13.69 -5.86 8.41
N SER A 113 -14.32 -5.01 9.22
CA SER A 113 -15.57 -5.35 9.93
C SER A 113 -16.78 -5.50 8.99
N GLY A 114 -16.73 -4.89 7.82
CA GLY A 114 -17.73 -5.03 6.77
C GLY A 114 -17.72 -6.38 6.05
N GLY A 115 -16.75 -7.25 6.35
CA GLY A 115 -16.60 -8.57 5.75
C GLY A 115 -15.88 -8.55 4.40
N VAL A 116 -16.01 -9.65 3.66
CA VAL A 116 -15.33 -9.84 2.37
C VAL A 116 -15.89 -8.93 1.29
N ARG A 117 -15.02 -8.44 0.42
CA ARG A 117 -15.37 -7.61 -0.75
C ARG A 117 -14.75 -8.22 -2.02
N GLY A 118 -15.15 -7.72 -3.17
CA GLY A 118 -14.57 -8.09 -4.47
C GLY A 118 -13.40 -7.18 -4.88
N GLY A 119 -12.96 -7.31 -6.13
CA GLY A 119 -11.89 -6.52 -6.70
C GLY A 119 -10.54 -6.80 -6.07
N ALA A 120 -9.81 -5.76 -5.68
CA ALA A 120 -8.53 -5.92 -4.99
C ALA A 120 -8.66 -6.69 -3.65
N LEU A 121 -9.81 -6.57 -3.00
CA LEU A 121 -10.13 -7.20 -1.72
C LEU A 121 -10.77 -8.59 -1.84
N ASP A 122 -10.76 -9.21 -3.02
CA ASP A 122 -11.29 -10.55 -3.21
C ASP A 122 -10.47 -11.58 -2.40
N PRO A 123 -11.09 -12.38 -1.52
CA PRO A 123 -10.39 -13.39 -0.72
C PRO A 123 -9.63 -14.43 -1.55
N THR A 124 -10.04 -14.67 -2.79
CA THR A 124 -9.36 -15.61 -3.69
C THR A 124 -7.95 -15.17 -4.07
N ARG A 125 -7.61 -13.91 -3.84
CA ARG A 125 -6.25 -13.37 -4.02
C ARG A 125 -5.27 -13.79 -2.90
N GLY A 126 -5.71 -14.60 -1.93
CA GLY A 126 -4.86 -15.18 -0.89
C GLY A 126 -4.39 -14.18 0.17
N MET A 127 -5.10 -13.05 0.32
CA MET A 127 -4.81 -11.98 1.28
C MET A 127 -5.92 -11.86 2.35
N TYR A 128 -6.57 -12.98 2.70
CA TYR A 128 -7.63 -13.01 3.70
C TYR A 128 -7.55 -14.27 4.57
N TRP A 129 -7.63 -14.07 5.87
CA TRP A 129 -7.74 -15.17 6.84
C TRP A 129 -9.20 -15.57 7.07
N THR A 130 -9.62 -16.71 6.53
CA THR A 130 -10.98 -17.22 6.72
C THR A 130 -11.27 -17.60 8.16
N TRP A 131 -10.28 -18.10 8.88
CA TRP A 131 -10.39 -18.55 10.27
C TRP A 131 -10.51 -17.40 11.28
N GLN A 132 -10.14 -16.18 10.90
CA GLN A 132 -10.19 -14.99 11.76
C GLN A 132 -10.99 -13.84 11.14
N SER A 133 -11.55 -14.03 9.94
CA SER A 133 -12.35 -13.02 9.23
C SER A 133 -11.67 -11.65 9.14
N GLY A 134 -10.46 -11.60 8.56
CA GLY A 134 -9.71 -10.36 8.41
C GLY A 134 -8.68 -10.40 7.30
N TYR A 135 -8.36 -9.24 6.74
CA TYR A 135 -7.39 -9.09 5.68
C TYR A 135 -5.95 -9.19 6.19
N ILE A 136 -5.08 -9.77 5.36
CA ILE A 136 -3.63 -9.71 5.50
C ILE A 136 -3.18 -8.40 4.84
N ASN A 137 -2.67 -7.47 5.62
CA ASN A 137 -2.27 -6.15 5.12
C ASN A 137 -1.00 -6.20 4.29
N VAL A 138 -0.06 -7.05 4.72
CA VAL A 138 1.22 -7.30 4.06
C VAL A 138 1.55 -8.78 4.15
N LYS A 139 1.92 -9.38 3.03
CA LYS A 139 2.39 -10.76 2.93
C LYS A 139 3.79 -10.74 2.32
N LEU A 140 4.75 -11.23 3.08
CA LEU A 140 6.15 -11.39 2.70
C LEU A 140 6.55 -12.82 2.99
N GLU A 141 6.94 -13.56 1.98
CA GLU A 141 7.42 -14.94 2.10
C GLU A 141 8.74 -15.08 1.35
N GLY A 142 9.61 -15.91 1.87
CA GLY A 142 10.90 -16.10 1.23
C GLY A 142 11.89 -16.89 2.05
N PHE A 143 13.14 -16.74 1.69
CA PHE A 143 14.31 -17.35 2.27
C PHE A 143 15.23 -16.28 2.89
N CYS A 144 15.81 -16.58 4.03
CA CYS A 144 16.91 -15.80 4.60
C CYS A 144 17.89 -16.75 5.29
N ALA A 145 19.17 -16.71 4.89
CA ALA A 145 20.20 -17.57 5.43
C ALA A 145 20.35 -17.47 6.97
N ARG A 146 19.92 -16.34 7.56
CA ARG A 146 19.93 -16.13 9.02
C ARG A 146 18.70 -16.71 9.73
N SER A 147 17.65 -17.09 8.99
CA SER A 147 16.47 -17.71 9.61
C SER A 147 16.82 -19.06 10.19
N THR A 148 16.38 -19.32 11.43
CA THR A 148 16.52 -20.62 12.11
C THR A 148 15.38 -21.59 11.79
N ALA A 149 14.40 -21.17 11.01
CA ALA A 149 13.33 -22.04 10.54
C ALA A 149 13.86 -23.14 9.61
N ARG A 150 13.04 -24.18 9.44
CA ARG A 150 13.33 -25.22 8.46
C ARG A 150 13.50 -24.61 7.08
N ASN A 151 14.51 -25.05 6.34
CA ASN A 151 14.90 -24.52 5.00
C ASN A 151 15.24 -23.03 5.00
N HIS A 152 15.48 -22.42 6.15
CA HIS A 152 15.72 -20.96 6.26
C HIS A 152 14.58 -20.09 5.73
N GLU A 153 13.37 -20.63 5.67
CA GLU A 153 12.17 -19.91 5.20
C GLU A 153 11.72 -18.87 6.22
N PHE A 154 10.98 -17.86 5.71
CA PHE A 154 10.22 -16.95 6.53
C PHE A 154 8.85 -16.67 5.91
N GLN A 155 7.87 -16.39 6.77
CA GLN A 155 6.50 -16.05 6.39
C GLN A 155 5.99 -14.95 7.32
N PHE A 156 5.86 -13.76 6.80
CA PHE A 156 5.30 -12.61 7.51
C PHE A 156 3.98 -12.21 6.88
N HIS A 157 2.89 -12.68 7.47
CA HIS A 157 1.54 -12.25 7.15
C HIS A 157 1.13 -11.23 8.22
N LEU A 158 1.30 -9.97 7.91
CA LEU A 158 1.02 -8.87 8.82
C LEU A 158 -0.41 -8.39 8.60
N GLY A 159 -1.24 -8.50 9.61
CA GLY A 159 -2.64 -8.12 9.57
C GLY A 159 -3.19 -7.88 10.97
N GLY A 160 -4.46 -7.54 11.04
CA GLY A 160 -5.14 -7.21 12.27
C GLY A 160 -5.66 -5.77 12.29
N TYR A 161 -6.90 -5.62 12.69
CA TYR A 161 -7.60 -4.33 12.70
C TYR A 161 -8.17 -3.97 14.06
N LEU A 162 -8.17 -4.90 15.00
CA LEU A 162 -8.71 -4.71 16.34
C LEU A 162 -7.65 -4.19 17.33
N ALA A 163 -8.07 -3.33 18.24
CA ALA A 163 -7.25 -2.96 19.39
C ALA A 163 -6.87 -4.22 20.21
N PRO A 164 -5.71 -4.26 20.86
CA PRO A 164 -4.75 -3.15 20.97
C PRO A 164 -3.69 -3.10 19.84
N ASN A 165 -3.72 -4.01 18.86
CA ASN A 165 -2.64 -4.18 17.88
C ASN A 165 -3.12 -4.03 16.43
N PRO A 166 -3.69 -2.87 16.03
CA PRO A 166 -4.00 -2.65 14.62
C PRO A 166 -2.70 -2.56 13.80
N SER A 167 -2.66 -3.25 12.66
CA SER A 167 -1.47 -3.28 11.80
C SER A 167 -1.56 -2.32 10.61
N VAL A 168 -2.70 -1.66 10.41
CA VAL A 168 -2.84 -0.58 9.42
C VAL A 168 -1.95 0.60 9.80
N GLN A 169 -1.25 1.15 8.82
CA GLN A 169 -0.33 2.27 9.04
C GLN A 169 -0.62 3.41 8.07
N THR A 170 -0.64 4.62 8.55
CA THR A 170 -0.73 5.81 7.70
C THR A 170 0.66 6.24 7.25
N VAL A 171 0.80 6.44 5.94
CA VAL A 171 2.00 6.99 5.30
C VAL A 171 1.66 8.35 4.73
N GLN A 172 2.48 9.36 4.99
CA GLN A 172 2.34 10.67 4.37
C GLN A 172 3.71 11.14 3.87
N LEU A 173 3.76 11.49 2.58
CA LEU A 173 4.97 11.92 1.91
C LEU A 173 4.75 13.29 1.28
N ALA A 174 5.66 14.24 1.55
CA ALA A 174 5.66 15.52 0.85
C ALA A 174 5.85 15.27 -0.66
N LEU A 175 5.03 15.89 -1.50
CA LEU A 175 5.16 15.75 -2.94
C LEU A 175 6.42 16.49 -3.44
N PRO A 176 7.20 15.87 -4.34
CA PRO A 176 8.38 16.51 -4.89
C PRO A 176 7.98 17.73 -5.77
N ALA A 177 8.84 18.74 -5.80
CA ALA A 177 8.64 19.95 -6.60
C ALA A 177 8.96 19.67 -8.07
N GLY A 178 8.07 18.99 -8.78
CA GLY A 178 8.22 18.64 -10.21
C GLY A 178 8.87 17.26 -10.43
N GLY A 179 8.88 16.82 -11.68
CA GLY A 179 9.43 15.54 -12.09
C GLY A 179 8.42 14.39 -12.08
N GLN A 180 8.87 13.23 -12.55
CA GLN A 180 8.10 12.00 -12.51
C GLN A 180 8.05 11.48 -11.08
N THR A 181 6.86 11.22 -10.59
CA THR A 181 6.63 10.75 -9.22
C THR A 181 6.56 9.23 -9.23
N VAL A 182 7.51 8.57 -8.60
CA VAL A 182 7.53 7.11 -8.40
C VAL A 182 7.54 6.83 -6.91
N LEU A 183 6.57 6.07 -6.42
CA LEU A 183 6.55 5.64 -5.03
C LEU A 183 7.50 4.47 -4.86
N GLN A 184 8.48 4.60 -3.98
CA GLN A 184 9.45 3.54 -3.70
C GLN A 184 9.24 2.97 -2.30
N LEU A 185 9.21 1.65 -2.21
CA LEU A 185 9.31 0.90 -0.96
C LEU A 185 10.68 0.23 -0.89
N ASP A 186 11.48 0.59 0.13
CA ASP A 186 12.79 -0.03 0.37
C ASP A 186 12.70 -1.08 1.47
N LEU A 187 12.96 -2.32 1.12
CA LEU A 187 12.87 -3.44 2.05
C LEU A 187 14.15 -3.67 2.87
N GLU A 188 15.28 -3.06 2.49
CA GLU A 188 16.53 -3.30 3.19
C GLU A 188 16.50 -2.86 4.66
N PRO A 189 16.03 -1.63 5.02
CA PRO A 189 15.93 -1.23 6.41
C PRO A 189 14.94 -2.09 7.21
N PHE A 190 13.87 -2.58 6.57
CA PHE A 190 12.92 -3.48 7.20
C PHE A 190 13.56 -4.82 7.56
N PHE A 191 14.23 -5.48 6.62
CA PHE A 191 14.84 -6.78 6.88
C PHE A 191 16.05 -6.74 7.81
N ARG A 192 16.76 -5.62 7.86
CA ARG A 192 17.89 -5.43 8.78
C ARG A 192 17.48 -5.46 10.26
N GLN A 193 16.28 -5.04 10.59
CA GLN A 193 15.79 -5.03 11.97
C GLN A 193 15.15 -6.33 12.44
N ILE A 194 14.98 -7.32 11.55
CA ILE A 194 14.40 -8.61 11.90
C ILE A 194 15.40 -9.42 12.74
N ASP A 195 14.92 -9.86 13.91
CA ASP A 195 15.62 -10.87 14.70
C ASP A 195 15.33 -12.26 14.11
N TRP A 196 16.13 -12.66 13.16
CA TRP A 196 16.00 -13.90 12.41
C TRP A 196 16.14 -15.15 13.27
N ALA A 197 16.83 -15.05 14.41
CA ALA A 197 16.96 -16.16 15.34
C ALA A 197 15.66 -16.42 16.12
N ALA A 198 14.90 -15.36 16.39
CA ALA A 198 13.66 -15.45 17.16
C ALA A 198 12.40 -15.50 16.30
N LYS A 199 12.45 -14.98 15.07
CA LYS A 199 11.23 -14.67 14.30
C LYS A 199 11.38 -14.97 12.82
N SER A 200 10.74 -16.04 12.40
CA SER A 200 10.64 -16.41 10.98
C SER A 200 9.19 -16.56 10.51
N HIS A 201 8.23 -16.69 11.44
CA HIS A 201 6.82 -16.91 11.11
C HIS A 201 5.92 -15.99 11.93
N ILE A 202 5.13 -15.18 11.24
CA ILE A 202 4.04 -14.36 11.80
C ILE A 202 2.83 -14.58 10.90
N MET A 203 1.87 -15.37 11.39
CA MET A 203 0.73 -15.85 10.60
C MET A 203 -0.62 -15.42 11.19
N SER A 204 -0.60 -14.45 12.11
CA SER A 204 -1.81 -13.97 12.80
C SER A 204 -1.62 -12.56 13.33
N PRO A 205 -2.71 -11.81 13.57
CA PRO A 205 -2.65 -10.52 14.25
C PRO A 205 -1.95 -10.62 15.60
N SER A 206 -1.02 -9.71 15.84
CA SER A 206 -0.21 -9.67 17.05
C SER A 206 0.47 -8.32 17.23
N ALA A 207 0.98 -8.04 18.42
CA ALA A 207 1.79 -6.85 18.66
C ALA A 207 3.03 -6.79 17.74
N GLU A 208 3.59 -7.95 17.41
CA GLU A 208 4.73 -8.03 16.51
C GLU A 208 4.33 -7.73 15.06
N ALA A 209 3.18 -8.26 14.58
CA ALA A 209 2.65 -7.92 13.26
C ALA A 209 2.44 -6.40 13.13
N ALA A 210 1.84 -5.76 14.15
CA ALA A 210 1.64 -4.32 14.17
C ALA A 210 2.97 -3.55 14.16
N LYS A 211 3.96 -3.99 14.96
CA LYS A 211 5.29 -3.41 15.01
C LYS A 211 6.01 -3.50 13.65
N LEU A 212 5.98 -4.66 13.00
CA LEU A 212 6.59 -4.84 11.70
C LEU A 212 5.88 -4.04 10.61
N SER A 213 4.55 -3.95 10.64
CA SER A 213 3.81 -3.08 9.72
C SER A 213 4.21 -1.62 9.87
N ALA A 214 4.36 -1.13 11.12
CA ALA A 214 4.83 0.23 11.39
C ALA A 214 6.26 0.46 10.87
N ALA A 215 7.13 -0.52 11.05
CA ALA A 215 8.50 -0.45 10.54
C ALA A 215 8.55 -0.43 9.00
N LEU A 216 7.72 -1.23 8.34
CA LEU A 216 7.65 -1.26 6.87
C LEU A 216 7.10 0.06 6.32
N ALA A 217 6.09 0.64 6.95
CA ALA A 217 5.48 1.90 6.53
C ALA A 217 6.47 3.08 6.49
N GLN A 218 7.50 3.06 7.32
CA GLN A 218 8.54 4.09 7.37
C GLN A 218 9.50 4.05 6.17
N ASN A 219 9.45 2.99 5.36
CA ASN A 219 10.38 2.78 4.25
C ASN A 219 9.79 3.19 2.89
N PHE A 220 8.60 3.79 2.88
CA PHE A 220 8.07 4.44 1.69
C PHE A 220 8.73 5.81 1.49
N ARG A 221 9.12 6.10 0.25
CA ARG A 221 9.68 7.40 -0.16
C ARG A 221 9.44 7.66 -1.64
N TRP A 222 9.65 8.89 -2.07
CA TRP A 222 9.74 9.18 -3.50
C TRP A 222 11.09 8.73 -4.03
N TYR A 223 11.06 8.07 -5.18
CA TYR A 223 12.28 7.84 -5.94
C TYR A 223 12.67 9.17 -6.62
N ALA A 224 13.91 9.59 -6.42
CA ALA A 224 14.53 10.70 -7.15
C ALA A 224 15.52 10.10 -8.15
N GLU A 225 15.36 10.45 -9.42
CA GLU A 225 16.36 10.17 -10.45
C GLU A 225 17.59 11.06 -10.26
#